data_c32ee9d7f8dd0e4124f9b166ea5f5b7b
#
_entry.id   c32ee9d7f8dd0e4124f9b166ea5f5b7b
#
_cell.length_a   1.000
_cell.length_b   1.000
_cell.length_c   1.000
_cell.angle_alpha   90.00
_cell.angle_beta   90.00
_cell.angle_gamma   90.00
#
_symmetry.space_group_name_H-M   'P 1'
#
loop_
_entity.id
_entity.type
_entity.pdbx_description
1 polymer ?
#
loop_
_entity_poly.entity_id
_entity_poly.type
_entity_poly.pdbx_seq_one_letter_code
_entity_poly.pdbx_strand_id
1 'polypeptide(L)'
;PAVSSLVTFTVDDQSWLNEDIRIKGSMSGWSTFQAYDDGTNGDATAGDYIWTAQYAVITDGDYEWGAIDTDNGDGTSCEACDGTDGWGTWLISGPNQQFSVSGADVSGTVDYMIPPDMAVSEGVVMFTVHDETGEWTDLMWKGSPTEWAVQQMYDDGTNGDEEAGDNIWTAHIAGVTAGDHNWGAIDTDNGDG
;
A
#
# COMPACT_ATOMS: atom_id res chain seq x y z
N PRO A 1 -3.94 -40.98 3.37
CA PRO A 1 -3.20 -39.76 3.56
C PRO A 1 -4.11 -38.61 3.20
N ALA A 2 -4.18 -37.62 4.09
CA ALA A 2 -4.91 -36.39 3.79
C ALA A 2 -4.26 -35.73 2.56
N VAL A 3 -5.06 -35.40 1.56
CA VAL A 3 -4.61 -34.60 0.43
C VAL A 3 -4.50 -33.16 0.96
N SER A 4 -3.37 -32.55 0.82
CA SER A 4 -3.20 -31.13 1.16
C SER A 4 -3.21 -30.31 -0.12
N SER A 5 -4.01 -29.27 -0.16
CA SER A 5 -3.98 -28.27 -1.23
C SER A 5 -3.06 -27.13 -0.83
N LEU A 6 -2.16 -26.76 -1.72
CA LEU A 6 -1.39 -25.54 -1.57
C LEU A 6 -2.24 -24.39 -2.12
N VAL A 7 -2.66 -23.51 -1.24
CA VAL A 7 -3.42 -22.31 -1.60
C VAL A 7 -2.46 -21.16 -1.71
N THR A 8 -2.50 -20.46 -2.83
CA THR A 8 -1.74 -19.22 -3.05
C THR A 8 -2.69 -18.04 -2.90
N PHE A 9 -2.37 -17.14 -1.99
CA PHE A 9 -3.07 -15.89 -1.77
C PHE A 9 -2.27 -14.76 -2.41
N THR A 10 -2.96 -13.84 -3.07
CA THR A 10 -2.34 -12.63 -3.59
C THR A 10 -3.04 -11.38 -3.06
N VAL A 11 -2.26 -10.37 -2.74
CA VAL A 11 -2.74 -9.04 -2.36
C VAL A 11 -2.05 -8.02 -3.26
N ASP A 12 -2.81 -7.48 -4.20
CA ASP A 12 -2.37 -6.38 -5.07
C ASP A 12 -2.52 -5.07 -4.29
N ASP A 13 -1.41 -4.54 -3.79
CA ASP A 13 -1.38 -3.30 -3.03
C ASP A 13 -1.20 -2.09 -3.94
N GLN A 14 -2.30 -1.59 -4.49
CA GLN A 14 -2.30 -0.38 -5.32
C GLN A 14 -2.16 0.91 -4.52
N SER A 15 -2.10 0.82 -3.20
CA SER A 15 -1.76 1.98 -2.36
C SER A 15 -0.26 2.26 -2.31
N TRP A 16 0.57 1.21 -2.51
CA TRP A 16 2.04 1.24 -2.42
C TRP A 16 2.59 1.70 -1.06
N LEU A 17 1.79 1.57 -0.02
CA LEU A 17 2.15 2.04 1.32
C LEU A 17 2.46 0.92 2.30
N ASN A 18 2.09 -0.33 1.96
CA ASN A 18 2.29 -1.44 2.88
C ASN A 18 3.64 -2.11 2.62
N GLU A 19 4.45 -2.26 3.67
CA GLU A 19 5.80 -2.83 3.59
C GLU A 19 5.92 -4.21 4.25
N ASP A 20 4.92 -4.65 5.03
CA ASP A 20 4.91 -5.97 5.68
C ASP A 20 3.49 -6.55 5.74
N ILE A 21 3.01 -7.05 4.60
CA ILE A 21 1.70 -7.70 4.53
C ILE A 21 1.78 -9.14 5.02
N ARG A 22 0.82 -9.49 5.87
CA ARG A 22 0.60 -10.87 6.35
C ARG A 22 -0.83 -11.32 6.11
N ILE A 23 -0.97 -12.60 5.83
CA ILE A 23 -2.27 -13.25 5.66
C ILE A 23 -2.66 -13.94 6.97
N LYS A 24 -3.94 -13.95 7.29
CA LYS A 24 -4.53 -14.74 8.37
C LYS A 24 -5.92 -15.24 7.99
N GLY A 25 -6.34 -16.34 8.58
CA GLY A 25 -7.66 -16.89 8.28
C GLY A 25 -8.01 -18.12 9.11
N SER A 26 -9.22 -18.61 8.92
CA SER A 26 -9.72 -19.78 9.65
C SER A 26 -8.92 -21.06 9.38
N MET A 27 -8.27 -21.16 8.19
CA MET A 27 -7.39 -22.28 7.85
C MET A 27 -6.15 -22.35 8.74
N SER A 28 -5.66 -21.22 9.26
CA SER A 28 -4.50 -21.11 10.16
C SER A 28 -4.91 -20.95 11.63
N GLY A 29 -6.22 -21.05 11.95
CA GLY A 29 -6.75 -20.70 13.25
C GLY A 29 -6.58 -19.21 13.60
N TRP A 30 -6.56 -18.37 12.57
CA TRP A 30 -6.32 -16.91 12.62
C TRP A 30 -4.90 -16.51 13.03
N SER A 31 -3.96 -17.45 13.04
CA SER A 31 -2.55 -17.12 13.13
C SER A 31 -2.07 -16.52 11.80
N THR A 32 -1.17 -15.55 11.88
CA THR A 32 -0.62 -14.88 10.69
C THR A 32 0.48 -15.68 10.03
N PHE A 33 0.66 -15.49 8.73
CA PHE A 33 1.82 -15.97 7.97
C PHE A 33 2.20 -14.94 6.92
N GLN A 34 3.50 -14.90 6.62
CA GLN A 34 4.12 -13.87 5.79
C GLN A 34 3.63 -13.95 4.34
N ALA A 35 3.31 -12.80 3.74
CA ALA A 35 3.28 -12.59 2.31
C ALA A 35 4.62 -11.96 1.86
N TYR A 36 5.00 -12.20 0.62
CA TYR A 36 6.28 -11.80 0.05
C TYR A 36 6.06 -10.99 -1.22
N ASP A 37 6.84 -9.95 -1.40
CA ASP A 37 6.97 -9.13 -2.61
C ASP A 37 8.46 -9.01 -2.99
N ASP A 38 9.17 -10.14 -2.96
CA ASP A 38 10.63 -10.21 -3.14
C ASP A 38 11.07 -11.19 -4.26
N GLY A 39 10.12 -11.69 -5.05
CA GLY A 39 10.36 -12.69 -6.09
C GLY A 39 10.59 -14.09 -5.54
N THR A 40 10.24 -14.37 -4.27
CA THR A 40 10.39 -15.68 -3.63
C THR A 40 9.06 -16.21 -3.06
N ASN A 41 9.05 -17.46 -2.56
CA ASN A 41 7.89 -18.06 -1.88
C ASN A 41 6.58 -18.04 -2.68
N GLY A 42 6.67 -18.08 -4.01
CA GLY A 42 5.51 -18.06 -4.91
C GLY A 42 5.22 -16.68 -5.52
N ASP A 43 5.87 -15.65 -5.00
CA ASP A 43 5.89 -14.35 -5.63
C ASP A 43 6.65 -14.39 -6.96
N ALA A 44 6.09 -13.73 -7.99
CA ALA A 44 6.59 -13.82 -9.35
C ALA A 44 7.62 -12.72 -9.69
N THR A 45 7.48 -11.54 -9.08
CA THR A 45 8.28 -10.36 -9.45
C THR A 45 8.52 -9.50 -8.22
N ALA A 46 9.78 -9.36 -7.82
CA ALA A 46 10.14 -8.53 -6.68
C ALA A 46 9.79 -7.06 -6.89
N GLY A 47 9.13 -6.46 -5.91
CA GLY A 47 8.84 -5.03 -5.85
C GLY A 47 7.74 -4.56 -6.80
N ASP A 48 6.81 -5.45 -7.19
CA ASP A 48 5.67 -5.09 -8.02
C ASP A 48 4.40 -4.80 -7.21
N TYR A 49 4.52 -4.82 -5.87
CA TYR A 49 3.43 -4.63 -4.89
C TYR A 49 2.32 -5.69 -4.96
N ILE A 50 2.59 -6.83 -5.60
CA ILE A 50 1.71 -8.01 -5.57
C ILE A 50 2.26 -8.99 -4.54
N TRP A 51 1.82 -8.84 -3.31
CA TRP A 51 2.22 -9.67 -2.20
C TRP A 51 1.65 -11.08 -2.30
N THR A 52 2.50 -12.08 -2.23
CA THR A 52 2.12 -13.48 -2.39
C THR A 52 2.40 -14.28 -1.13
N ALA A 53 1.43 -15.09 -0.70
CA ALA A 53 1.58 -16.02 0.42
C ALA A 53 1.07 -17.40 0.04
N GLN A 54 1.72 -18.45 0.51
CA GLN A 54 1.31 -19.84 0.28
C GLN A 54 1.00 -20.55 1.60
N TYR A 55 -0.11 -21.25 1.64
CA TYR A 55 -0.52 -22.03 2.81
C TYR A 55 -1.03 -23.42 2.42
N ALA A 56 -0.53 -24.46 3.10
CA ALA A 56 -0.97 -25.82 2.87
C ALA A 56 -2.24 -26.14 3.70
N VAL A 57 -3.39 -26.24 3.05
CA VAL A 57 -4.66 -26.61 3.67
C VAL A 57 -4.82 -28.12 3.62
N ILE A 58 -4.96 -28.75 4.78
CA ILE A 58 -4.96 -30.22 4.91
C ILE A 58 -6.35 -30.85 5.07
N THR A 59 -7.40 -30.04 5.15
CA THR A 59 -8.79 -30.51 5.28
C THR A 59 -9.68 -29.85 4.27
N ASP A 60 -10.64 -30.61 3.72
CA ASP A 60 -11.69 -30.05 2.91
C ASP A 60 -12.61 -29.16 3.74
N GLY A 61 -13.08 -28.07 3.19
CA GLY A 61 -13.98 -27.15 3.88
C GLY A 61 -14.01 -25.74 3.29
N ASP A 62 -14.85 -24.93 3.92
CA ASP A 62 -14.97 -23.50 3.61
C ASP A 62 -14.14 -22.69 4.60
N TYR A 63 -13.41 -21.73 4.08
CA TYR A 63 -12.47 -20.92 4.83
C TYR A 63 -12.69 -19.44 4.59
N GLU A 64 -12.36 -18.66 5.62
CA GLU A 64 -12.32 -17.22 5.56
C GLU A 64 -10.88 -16.74 5.75
N TRP A 65 -10.52 -15.65 5.07
CA TRP A 65 -9.20 -15.06 5.20
C TRP A 65 -9.22 -13.54 5.04
N GLY A 66 -8.10 -12.93 5.36
CA GLY A 66 -7.82 -11.54 5.10
C GLY A 66 -6.35 -11.22 5.27
N ALA A 67 -6.01 -9.98 4.98
CA ALA A 67 -4.66 -9.44 5.07
C ALA A 67 -4.57 -8.37 6.15
N ILE A 68 -3.41 -8.28 6.77
CA ILE A 68 -3.04 -7.22 7.70
C ILE A 68 -1.70 -6.62 7.29
N ASP A 69 -1.55 -5.34 7.56
CA ASP A 69 -0.28 -4.65 7.56
C ASP A 69 0.27 -4.61 8.99
N THR A 70 1.54 -5.01 9.17
CA THR A 70 2.18 -5.05 10.48
C THR A 70 3.15 -3.91 10.73
N ASP A 71 3.43 -3.08 9.71
CA ASP A 71 4.29 -1.89 9.87
C ASP A 71 3.49 -0.58 10.08
N ASN A 72 2.15 -0.63 9.98
CA ASN A 72 1.21 0.50 10.06
C ASN A 72 1.29 1.50 8.88
N GLY A 73 1.97 1.18 7.78
CA GLY A 73 2.04 2.02 6.59
C GLY A 73 2.83 3.33 6.76
N ASP A 74 3.60 3.45 7.84
CA ASP A 74 4.43 4.63 8.12
C ASP A 74 5.94 4.33 8.07
N GLY A 75 6.31 3.11 7.62
CA GLY A 75 7.70 2.65 7.58
C GLY A 75 8.31 2.44 8.98
N THR A 76 7.49 2.49 10.03
CA THR A 76 7.92 2.14 11.38
C THR A 76 7.34 0.79 11.75
N SER A 77 8.19 -0.22 11.94
CA SER A 77 7.76 -1.52 12.42
C SER A 77 6.96 -1.37 13.73
N CYS A 78 5.75 -1.87 13.75
CA CYS A 78 4.98 -1.95 14.98
C CYS A 78 5.63 -2.98 15.91
N GLU A 79 6.36 -2.54 16.96
CA GLU A 79 6.99 -3.44 17.94
C GLU A 79 5.98 -4.37 18.64
N ALA A 80 4.69 -4.00 18.64
CA ALA A 80 3.59 -4.79 19.18
C ALA A 80 2.83 -5.59 18.10
N CYS A 81 3.19 -5.45 16.83
CA CYS A 81 2.53 -6.05 15.68
C CYS A 81 3.46 -7.03 14.95
N ASP A 82 4.22 -7.85 15.67
CA ASP A 82 5.15 -8.82 15.08
C ASP A 82 4.47 -9.96 14.27
N GLY A 83 3.15 -9.82 14.10
CA GLY A 83 2.32 -10.77 13.36
C GLY A 83 2.13 -12.11 14.05
N THR A 84 2.82 -12.37 15.16
CA THR A 84 2.68 -13.64 15.91
C THR A 84 1.45 -13.64 16.80
N ASP A 85 1.00 -12.47 17.25
CA ASP A 85 -0.21 -12.28 18.05
C ASP A 85 -1.44 -11.91 17.19
N GLY A 86 -1.26 -11.70 15.87
CA GLY A 86 -2.32 -11.36 14.92
C GLY A 86 -2.77 -9.91 14.96
N TRP A 87 -1.99 -9.02 15.58
CA TRP A 87 -2.23 -7.59 15.56
C TRP A 87 -1.63 -6.93 14.31
N GLY A 88 -2.27 -5.89 13.84
CA GLY A 88 -1.91 -5.13 12.65
C GLY A 88 -3.13 -4.42 12.08
N THR A 89 -2.94 -3.55 11.12
CA THR A 89 -4.03 -2.88 10.42
C THR A 89 -4.71 -3.84 9.46
N TRP A 90 -6.02 -4.01 9.60
CA TRP A 90 -6.81 -4.85 8.69
C TRP A 90 -6.97 -4.18 7.33
N LEU A 91 -6.52 -4.86 6.27
CA LEU A 91 -6.46 -4.30 4.92
C LEU A 91 -7.68 -4.63 4.05
N ILE A 92 -8.52 -5.60 4.46
CA ILE A 92 -9.71 -5.99 3.71
C ILE A 92 -10.88 -5.06 4.04
N SER A 93 -11.41 -4.37 3.04
CA SER A 93 -12.64 -3.61 3.19
C SER A 93 -13.87 -4.52 3.13
N GLY A 94 -14.72 -4.46 4.15
CA GLY A 94 -15.93 -5.26 4.22
C GLY A 94 -15.74 -6.63 4.87
N PRO A 95 -16.49 -7.67 4.47
CA PRO A 95 -16.40 -8.99 5.07
C PRO A 95 -15.11 -9.70 4.67
N ASN A 96 -14.71 -10.69 5.48
CA ASN A 96 -13.59 -11.58 5.15
C ASN A 96 -13.78 -12.20 3.78
N GLN A 97 -12.67 -12.41 3.06
CA GLN A 97 -12.68 -13.15 1.81
C GLN A 97 -12.96 -14.64 2.07
N GLN A 98 -13.57 -15.32 1.13
CA GLN A 98 -13.99 -16.70 1.31
C GLN A 98 -13.46 -17.58 0.19
N PHE A 99 -12.96 -18.76 0.55
CA PHE A 99 -12.57 -19.80 -0.40
C PHE A 99 -12.94 -21.20 0.15
N SER A 100 -12.99 -22.18 -0.74
CA SER A 100 -13.30 -23.58 -0.41
C SER A 100 -12.22 -24.50 -0.96
N VAL A 101 -11.92 -25.54 -0.20
CA VAL A 101 -11.01 -26.63 -0.60
C VAL A 101 -11.81 -27.93 -0.68
N SER A 102 -11.66 -28.67 -1.77
CA SER A 102 -12.23 -30.00 -1.96
C SER A 102 -11.22 -30.89 -2.66
N GLY A 103 -10.55 -31.75 -1.92
CA GLY A 103 -9.43 -32.53 -2.40
C GLY A 103 -8.25 -31.64 -2.83
N ALA A 104 -7.91 -31.65 -4.12
CA ALA A 104 -6.89 -30.80 -4.70
C ALA A 104 -7.43 -29.47 -5.25
N ASP A 105 -8.77 -29.33 -5.33
CA ASP A 105 -9.42 -28.18 -5.94
C ASP A 105 -9.58 -27.04 -4.92
N VAL A 106 -9.23 -25.84 -5.34
CA VAL A 106 -9.44 -24.57 -4.61
C VAL A 106 -10.40 -23.72 -5.43
N SER A 107 -11.43 -23.20 -4.80
CA SER A 107 -12.44 -22.32 -5.43
C SER A 107 -12.80 -21.17 -4.50
N GLY A 108 -13.31 -20.08 -5.07
CA GLY A 108 -13.63 -18.86 -4.31
C GLY A 108 -12.56 -17.78 -4.49
N THR A 109 -12.49 -16.83 -3.56
CA THR A 109 -11.61 -15.66 -3.66
C THR A 109 -10.35 -15.89 -2.85
N VAL A 110 -9.20 -15.94 -3.52
CA VAL A 110 -7.85 -16.01 -2.94
C VAL A 110 -7.00 -14.79 -3.32
N ASP A 111 -7.56 -13.88 -4.11
CA ASP A 111 -6.93 -12.64 -4.53
C ASP A 111 -7.69 -11.47 -3.94
N TYR A 112 -6.97 -10.44 -3.53
CA TYR A 112 -7.55 -9.20 -3.04
C TYR A 112 -6.76 -8.01 -3.57
N MET A 113 -7.46 -6.95 -3.93
CA MET A 113 -6.86 -5.69 -4.34
C MET A 113 -7.14 -4.63 -3.28
N ILE A 114 -6.10 -4.06 -2.73
CA ILE A 114 -6.17 -2.86 -1.89
C ILE A 114 -6.26 -1.67 -2.83
N PRO A 115 -7.40 -0.97 -2.87
CA PRO A 115 -7.53 0.17 -3.77
C PRO A 115 -6.63 1.33 -3.34
N PRO A 116 -6.25 2.22 -4.26
CA PRO A 116 -5.35 3.34 -3.98
C PRO A 116 -5.83 4.28 -2.86
N ASP A 117 -7.13 4.30 -2.59
CA ASP A 117 -7.78 5.16 -1.60
C ASP A 117 -7.98 4.49 -0.23
N MET A 118 -7.67 3.18 -0.10
CA MET A 118 -7.81 2.47 1.18
C MET A 118 -6.66 2.70 2.17
N ALA A 119 -5.56 3.26 1.72
CA ALA A 119 -4.40 3.58 2.57
C ALA A 119 -4.62 4.80 3.47
N VAL A 120 -5.83 5.33 3.55
CA VAL A 120 -6.02 6.65 4.14
C VAL A 120 -6.90 6.62 5.38
N SER A 121 -6.33 6.38 6.54
CA SER A 121 -6.70 7.20 7.70
C SER A 121 -6.05 8.60 7.64
N GLU A 122 -4.97 8.80 6.88
CA GLU A 122 -4.34 10.08 6.58
C GLU A 122 -3.76 10.02 5.16
N GLY A 123 -4.47 10.62 4.15
CA GLY A 123 -4.12 10.50 2.75
C GLY A 123 -2.76 11.08 2.37
N VAL A 124 -2.04 10.36 1.55
CA VAL A 124 -1.03 11.00 0.70
C VAL A 124 -1.73 11.54 -0.53
N VAL A 125 -1.65 12.84 -0.74
CA VAL A 125 -2.19 13.49 -1.93
C VAL A 125 -1.03 13.96 -2.79
N MET A 126 -1.06 13.54 -4.03
CA MET A 126 -0.13 14.03 -5.03
C MET A 126 -0.64 15.35 -5.61
N PHE A 127 0.18 16.38 -5.56
CA PHE A 127 -0.07 17.68 -6.17
C PHE A 127 0.87 17.87 -7.34
N THR A 128 0.33 18.25 -8.48
CA THR A 128 1.14 18.55 -9.66
C THR A 128 0.93 19.99 -10.09
N VAL A 129 2.01 20.62 -10.53
CA VAL A 129 2.01 21.97 -11.11
C VAL A 129 2.74 21.93 -12.44
N HIS A 130 2.06 22.29 -13.52
CA HIS A 130 2.66 22.40 -14.83
C HIS A 130 3.19 23.83 -15.04
N ASP A 131 4.51 23.95 -15.15
CA ASP A 131 5.15 25.19 -15.54
C ASP A 131 5.16 25.33 -17.07
N GLU A 132 4.17 26.04 -17.62
CA GLU A 132 4.05 26.28 -19.05
C GLU A 132 5.18 27.17 -19.60
N THR A 133 5.92 27.85 -18.74
CA THR A 133 7.01 28.75 -19.14
C THR A 133 8.36 28.06 -19.17
N GLY A 134 8.53 27.02 -18.33
CA GLY A 134 9.81 26.35 -18.10
C GLY A 134 10.86 27.25 -17.46
N GLU A 135 10.41 28.30 -16.75
CA GLU A 135 11.32 29.29 -16.12
C GLU A 135 11.60 28.96 -14.64
N TRP A 136 10.78 28.10 -14.01
CA TRP A 136 10.95 27.78 -12.60
C TRP A 136 11.99 26.68 -12.41
N THR A 137 12.81 26.86 -11.38
CA THR A 137 13.92 25.96 -11.09
C THR A 137 13.90 25.43 -9.65
N ASP A 138 13.05 25.98 -8.78
CA ASP A 138 12.89 25.54 -7.39
C ASP A 138 11.49 25.85 -6.90
N LEU A 139 10.56 24.91 -7.15
CA LEU A 139 9.17 25.07 -6.78
C LEU A 139 8.87 24.38 -5.46
N MET A 140 8.15 25.09 -4.59
CA MET A 140 7.69 24.59 -3.30
C MET A 140 6.17 24.56 -3.24
N TRP A 141 5.64 23.52 -2.63
CA TRP A 141 4.24 23.41 -2.27
C TRP A 141 4.01 23.91 -0.83
N LYS A 142 2.84 24.51 -0.56
CA LYS A 142 2.34 24.79 0.79
C LYS A 142 0.83 24.74 0.84
N GLY A 143 0.27 24.37 2.00
CA GLY A 143 -1.18 24.28 2.13
C GLY A 143 -1.67 24.00 3.54
N SER A 144 -2.98 24.08 3.72
CA SER A 144 -3.62 23.85 5.02
C SER A 144 -3.34 22.46 5.63
N PRO A 145 -3.14 21.36 4.84
CA PRO A 145 -2.79 20.07 5.43
C PRO A 145 -1.52 20.05 6.27
N THR A 146 -0.54 20.90 5.93
CA THR A 146 0.74 21.01 6.65
C THR A 146 0.84 22.27 7.51
N GLU A 147 -0.30 22.89 7.87
CA GLU A 147 -0.32 24.17 8.58
C GLU A 147 0.51 25.25 7.85
N TRP A 148 0.53 25.19 6.51
CA TRP A 148 1.30 26.06 5.62
C TRP A 148 2.81 25.88 5.68
N ALA A 149 3.31 24.79 6.29
CA ALA A 149 4.72 24.42 6.16
C ALA A 149 5.05 24.11 4.70
N VAL A 150 6.23 24.60 4.27
CA VAL A 150 6.69 24.48 2.89
C VAL A 150 7.24 23.09 2.65
N GLN A 151 6.89 22.47 1.52
CA GLN A 151 7.36 21.16 1.07
C GLN A 151 7.98 21.27 -0.31
N GLN A 152 9.08 20.54 -0.56
CA GLN A 152 9.73 20.51 -1.88
C GLN A 152 8.82 19.88 -2.93
N MET A 153 8.79 20.46 -4.12
CA MET A 153 8.30 19.82 -5.35
C MET A 153 9.46 19.35 -6.21
N TYR A 154 9.24 18.33 -7.00
CA TYR A 154 10.28 17.66 -7.80
C TYR A 154 9.87 17.62 -9.28
N ASP A 155 10.83 17.89 -10.16
CA ASP A 155 10.78 17.73 -11.63
C ASP A 155 12.07 17.00 -12.08
N ASP A 156 12.42 15.92 -11.36
CA ASP A 156 13.67 15.19 -11.55
C ASP A 156 13.51 13.68 -11.77
N GLY A 157 12.26 13.22 -11.98
CA GLY A 157 11.91 11.81 -12.11
C GLY A 157 11.93 11.05 -10.78
N THR A 158 11.90 11.75 -9.63
CA THR A 158 11.89 11.14 -8.30
C THR A 158 10.71 11.65 -7.46
N ASN A 159 10.48 11.03 -6.29
CA ASN A 159 9.44 11.46 -5.35
C ASN A 159 8.03 11.58 -5.98
N GLY A 160 7.71 10.65 -6.92
CA GLY A 160 6.42 10.59 -7.60
C GLY A 160 6.34 11.42 -8.88
N ASP A 161 7.40 12.14 -9.21
CA ASP A 161 7.56 12.73 -10.53
C ASP A 161 7.86 11.65 -11.57
N GLU A 162 7.13 11.65 -12.71
CA GLU A 162 7.19 10.56 -13.68
C GLU A 162 8.36 10.73 -14.68
N GLU A 163 8.69 11.96 -15.08
CA GLU A 163 9.69 12.23 -16.12
C GLU A 163 10.50 13.48 -15.81
N ALA A 164 11.81 13.29 -15.61
CA ALA A 164 12.71 14.40 -15.29
C ALA A 164 12.75 15.49 -16.37
N GLY A 165 12.48 16.73 -15.97
CA GLY A 165 12.61 17.92 -16.82
C GLY A 165 11.48 18.10 -17.82
N ASP A 166 10.30 17.56 -17.53
CA ASP A 166 9.10 17.76 -18.35
C ASP A 166 8.29 18.99 -17.94
N ASN A 167 8.77 19.73 -16.92
CA ASN A 167 8.15 20.90 -16.31
C ASN A 167 6.83 20.58 -15.58
N ILE A 168 6.60 19.33 -15.19
CA ILE A 168 5.51 18.93 -14.32
C ILE A 168 6.06 18.66 -12.93
N TRP A 169 6.00 19.65 -12.08
CA TRP A 169 6.47 19.57 -10.70
C TRP A 169 5.51 18.79 -9.82
N THR A 170 6.01 17.84 -9.04
CA THR A 170 5.23 16.94 -8.21
C THR A 170 5.59 17.06 -6.72
N ALA A 171 4.59 17.08 -5.84
CA ALA A 171 4.76 16.95 -4.39
C ALA A 171 3.81 15.89 -3.84
N HIS A 172 4.30 15.04 -2.97
CA HIS A 172 3.51 14.10 -2.18
C HIS A 172 3.33 14.62 -0.76
N ILE A 173 2.09 14.89 -0.37
CA ILE A 173 1.76 15.42 0.94
C ILE A 173 1.01 14.36 1.74
N ALA A 174 1.65 13.83 2.76
CA ALA A 174 1.07 12.87 3.70
C ALA A 174 0.21 13.56 4.76
N GLY A 175 -0.67 12.82 5.42
CA GLY A 175 -1.48 13.32 6.53
C GLY A 175 -2.66 14.21 6.10
N VAL A 176 -3.05 14.17 4.83
CA VAL A 176 -4.21 14.96 4.35
C VAL A 176 -5.49 14.32 4.82
N THR A 177 -6.19 14.95 5.76
CA THR A 177 -7.47 14.49 6.28
C THR A 177 -8.61 14.78 5.31
N ALA A 178 -9.75 14.06 5.44
CA ALA A 178 -10.93 14.36 4.65
C ALA A 178 -11.46 15.78 4.93
N GLY A 179 -11.77 16.53 3.88
CA GLY A 179 -12.30 17.89 3.99
C GLY A 179 -11.83 18.80 2.86
N ASP A 180 -12.18 20.08 2.99
CA ASP A 180 -11.75 21.11 2.05
C ASP A 180 -10.38 21.66 2.46
N HIS A 181 -9.45 21.67 1.52
CA HIS A 181 -8.08 22.16 1.75
C HIS A 181 -7.73 23.26 0.75
N ASN A 182 -6.95 24.23 1.22
CA ASN A 182 -6.36 25.26 0.37
C ASN A 182 -4.85 24.98 0.24
N TRP A 183 -4.35 25.17 -0.96
CA TRP A 183 -2.93 25.01 -1.23
C TRP A 183 -2.45 25.94 -2.35
N GLY A 184 -1.15 26.05 -2.50
CA GLY A 184 -0.51 26.80 -3.58
C GLY A 184 0.95 26.40 -3.73
N ALA A 185 1.51 26.75 -4.88
CA ALA A 185 2.94 26.63 -5.13
C ALA A 185 3.62 28.00 -5.05
N ILE A 186 4.88 28.01 -4.65
CA ILE A 186 5.74 29.19 -4.61
C ILE A 186 7.05 28.87 -5.30
N ASP A 187 7.52 29.79 -6.13
CA ASP A 187 8.85 29.79 -6.68
C ASP A 187 9.80 30.49 -5.70
N THR A 188 10.84 29.80 -5.26
CA THR A 188 11.79 30.34 -4.25
C THR A 188 13.01 30.99 -4.88
N ASP A 189 13.25 30.81 -6.20
CA ASP A 189 14.41 31.39 -6.89
C ASP A 189 14.29 32.87 -7.19
N ASN A 190 13.08 33.39 -7.31
CA ASN A 190 12.88 34.79 -7.69
C ASN A 190 13.00 35.80 -6.54
N GLY A 191 13.34 35.37 -5.34
CA GLY A 191 13.63 36.23 -4.21
C GLY A 191 12.44 37.02 -3.66
N ASP A 192 11.24 36.69 -4.08
CA ASP A 192 9.99 37.37 -3.74
C ASP A 192 9.19 36.64 -2.65
N GLY A 193 9.87 35.74 -1.89
CA GLY A 193 9.30 34.91 -0.82
C GLY A 193 8.92 35.63 0.46
#